data_5c9a41448707cf2723b047c1b37bb9ed
#
_entry.id   5c9a41448707cf2723b047c1b37bb9ed
#
_cell.length_a   1.000
_cell.length_b   1.000
_cell.length_c   1.000
_cell.angle_alpha   90.00
_cell.angle_beta   90.00
_cell.angle_gamma   90.00
#
_symmetry.space_group_name_H-M   'P 1'
#
loop_
_entity.id
_entity.type
_entity.pdbx_description
1 polymer ?
#
loop_
_entity_poly.entity_id
_entity_poly.type
_entity_poly.pdbx_seq_one_letter_code
_entity_poly.pdbx_strand_id
1 'polypeptide(L)'
;MPKLPDLDAPKFTNLFDLARLPYFEVKNARLVLADPKLGPSVDVHTHLGLSFLRKPTLDLTRETPTTELYLRAEKPIDFGVYMNKNYADYDLHAIERDMTRDVLGAGGMRATHTLPNLMRDMEDLGVRRGVLLPIDFPFLSENSETWLALTQGKEPIVCFGSVHPFKPNMEAHLDKLVAMGARGLKYHPAVQMVGPDHDRAMKLFRMAGARKLPVLFHCGPVDIETKMGRRLSQVKRYERALAENPDTTFVLGHSGALQMEEAITFANKYPNVYYEIASQSLPAVQRLIEVLPPGRLMVGSDWPFYHLAIPIAKVLLATERDEKARRAVLYDNAAALFGLPPRV
;
A
#
# COMPACT_ATOMS: atom_id res chain seq x y z
N MET A 1 24.14 7.97 -17.30
CA MET A 1 23.81 6.55 -17.14
C MET A 1 23.20 6.06 -18.45
N PRO A 2 23.54 4.87 -18.97
CA PRO A 2 22.87 4.36 -20.16
C PRO A 2 21.40 4.15 -19.84
N LYS A 3 20.50 4.68 -20.72
CA LYS A 3 19.07 4.38 -20.68
C LYS A 3 18.91 2.86 -20.62
N LEU A 4 18.15 2.37 -19.63
CA LEU A 4 17.66 0.99 -19.67
C LEU A 4 16.91 0.81 -20.99
N PRO A 5 17.12 -0.31 -21.73
CA PRO A 5 16.37 -0.55 -22.93
C PRO A 5 14.87 -0.54 -22.60
N ASP A 6 14.06 0.06 -23.48
CA ASP A 6 12.60 -0.05 -23.44
C ASP A 6 12.27 -1.55 -23.53
N LEU A 7 12.17 -2.20 -22.39
CA LEU A 7 11.63 -3.55 -22.29
C LEU A 7 10.13 -3.41 -22.56
N ASP A 8 9.64 -4.01 -23.65
CA ASP A 8 8.22 -4.21 -23.84
C ASP A 8 7.68 -4.85 -22.56
N ALA A 9 6.86 -4.10 -21.84
CA ALA A 9 6.38 -4.54 -20.53
C ALA A 9 5.56 -5.83 -20.71
N PRO A 10 5.86 -6.90 -19.96
CA PRO A 10 5.23 -8.18 -20.17
C PRO A 10 3.73 -8.14 -19.86
N LYS A 11 2.98 -8.94 -20.64
CA LYS A 11 1.56 -9.19 -20.44
C LYS A 11 1.35 -10.65 -20.06
N PHE A 12 0.43 -10.87 -19.16
CA PHE A 12 0.10 -12.18 -18.60
C PHE A 12 -1.38 -12.45 -18.81
N THR A 13 -1.73 -13.69 -19.08
CA THR A 13 -3.13 -14.10 -19.30
C THR A 13 -3.92 -14.19 -17.98
N ASN A 14 -3.22 -14.40 -16.87
CA ASN A 14 -3.77 -14.49 -15.52
C ASN A 14 -2.61 -14.35 -14.50
N LEU A 15 -2.92 -14.35 -13.21
CA LEU A 15 -1.94 -14.25 -12.12
C LEU A 15 -0.89 -15.39 -12.18
N PHE A 16 -1.30 -16.62 -12.42
CA PHE A 16 -0.41 -17.78 -12.42
C PHE A 16 0.54 -17.81 -13.62
N ASP A 17 0.23 -17.07 -14.67
CA ASP A 17 1.11 -16.89 -15.84
C ASP A 17 2.40 -16.13 -15.48
N LEU A 18 2.46 -15.47 -14.30
CA LEU A 18 3.70 -14.93 -13.72
C LEU A 18 4.78 -15.99 -13.51
N ALA A 19 4.40 -17.28 -13.40
CA ALA A 19 5.36 -18.38 -13.33
C ALA A 19 6.16 -18.60 -14.63
N ARG A 20 5.86 -17.88 -15.73
CA ARG A 20 6.73 -17.79 -16.91
C ARG A 20 8.00 -16.98 -16.64
N LEU A 21 7.96 -16.12 -15.62
CA LEU A 21 9.16 -15.44 -15.14
C LEU A 21 9.99 -16.41 -14.28
N PRO A 22 11.33 -16.33 -14.31
CA PRO A 22 12.19 -17.23 -13.55
C PRO A 22 12.12 -17.02 -12.02
N TYR A 23 11.28 -16.11 -11.57
CA TYR A 23 11.15 -15.70 -10.17
C TYR A 23 10.06 -16.44 -9.40
N PHE A 24 9.12 -17.04 -10.11
CA PHE A 24 7.93 -17.66 -9.50
C PHE A 24 7.69 -19.07 -10.01
N GLU A 25 7.03 -19.86 -9.20
CA GLU A 25 6.50 -21.17 -9.58
C GLU A 25 5.10 -21.35 -8.98
N VAL A 26 4.34 -22.29 -9.50
CA VAL A 26 3.02 -22.66 -8.98
C VAL A 26 3.15 -23.92 -8.15
N LYS A 27 2.86 -23.82 -6.84
CA LYS A 27 2.83 -24.96 -5.90
C LYS A 27 1.47 -24.98 -5.21
N ASN A 28 0.82 -26.14 -5.19
CA ASN A 28 -0.48 -26.33 -4.53
C ASN A 28 -1.52 -25.27 -4.91
N ALA A 29 -1.61 -24.96 -6.22
CA ALA A 29 -2.47 -23.92 -6.78
C ALA A 29 -2.22 -22.50 -6.22
N ARG A 30 -1.04 -22.23 -5.69
CA ARG A 30 -0.59 -20.91 -5.23
C ARG A 30 0.68 -20.51 -5.96
N LEU A 31 0.85 -19.21 -6.17
CA LEU A 31 2.05 -18.62 -6.74
C LEU A 31 3.07 -18.40 -5.62
N VAL A 32 4.24 -19.01 -5.73
CA VAL A 32 5.30 -18.92 -4.73
C VAL A 32 6.60 -18.41 -5.34
N LEU A 33 7.47 -17.85 -4.52
CA LEU A 33 8.80 -17.42 -4.93
C LEU A 33 9.66 -18.64 -5.25
N ALA A 34 10.20 -18.71 -6.48
CA ALA A 34 10.97 -19.87 -6.95
C ALA A 34 12.31 -20.02 -6.23
N ASP A 35 13.00 -18.90 -5.94
CA ASP A 35 14.26 -18.88 -5.19
C ASP A 35 14.14 -17.95 -3.97
N PRO A 36 14.24 -18.48 -2.74
CA PRO A 36 14.22 -17.67 -1.52
C PRO A 36 15.29 -16.56 -1.47
N LYS A 37 16.38 -16.67 -2.24
CA LYS A 37 17.41 -15.64 -2.33
C LYS A 37 16.94 -14.35 -3.00
N LEU A 38 15.85 -14.41 -3.77
CA LEU A 38 15.22 -13.21 -4.36
C LEU A 38 14.52 -12.34 -3.30
N GLY A 39 14.07 -12.94 -2.19
CA GLY A 39 13.60 -12.27 -0.97
C GLY A 39 14.72 -11.99 0.02
N PRO A 40 14.44 -11.60 1.25
CA PRO A 40 13.09 -11.21 1.72
C PRO A 40 12.65 -9.84 1.21
N SER A 41 11.34 -9.56 1.36
CA SER A 41 10.75 -8.25 1.10
C SER A 41 9.95 -7.72 2.30
N VAL A 42 9.70 -6.39 2.29
CA VAL A 42 8.78 -5.70 3.21
C VAL A 42 7.72 -5.03 2.36
N ASP A 43 6.49 -5.47 2.45
CA ASP A 43 5.37 -4.82 1.78
C ASP A 43 4.84 -3.67 2.64
N VAL A 44 5.03 -2.43 2.19
CA VAL A 44 4.66 -1.25 2.99
C VAL A 44 3.21 -0.78 2.77
N HIS A 45 2.43 -1.48 1.94
CA HIS A 45 1.07 -1.08 1.62
C HIS A 45 0.12 -2.27 1.50
N THR A 46 -0.50 -2.64 2.61
CA THR A 46 -1.49 -3.72 2.66
C THR A 46 -2.72 -3.30 3.46
N HIS A 47 -3.85 -3.94 3.17
CA HIS A 47 -5.12 -3.72 3.86
C HIS A 47 -5.75 -5.05 4.24
N LEU A 48 -6.58 -5.07 5.28
CA LEU A 48 -7.55 -6.13 5.53
C LEU A 48 -8.94 -5.71 5.06
N GLY A 49 -9.93 -6.56 5.23
CA GLY A 49 -11.31 -6.24 4.96
C GLY A 49 -11.76 -5.02 5.79
N LEU A 50 -12.03 -3.89 5.13
CA LEU A 50 -12.47 -2.66 5.78
C LEU A 50 -13.90 -2.83 6.32
N SER A 51 -14.12 -2.43 7.57
CA SER A 51 -15.44 -2.24 8.13
C SER A 51 -15.87 -0.79 7.94
N PHE A 52 -17.09 -0.58 7.47
CA PHE A 52 -17.69 0.75 7.28
C PHE A 52 -18.59 1.14 8.46
N LEU A 53 -18.78 0.25 9.43
CA LEU A 53 -19.56 0.46 10.64
C LEU A 53 -18.68 0.22 11.87
N ARG A 54 -19.05 0.83 13.01
CA ARG A 54 -18.32 0.65 14.27
C ARG A 54 -18.25 -0.80 14.72
N LYS A 55 -19.36 -1.53 14.56
CA LYS A 55 -19.37 -2.97 14.86
C LYS A 55 -18.81 -3.70 13.63
N PRO A 56 -17.65 -4.33 13.72
CA PRO A 56 -17.12 -5.12 12.63
C PRO A 56 -18.10 -6.24 12.27
N THR A 57 -18.41 -6.36 10.98
CA THR A 57 -19.24 -7.46 10.46
C THR A 57 -18.38 -8.59 9.88
N LEU A 58 -17.08 -8.35 9.71
CA LEU A 58 -16.12 -9.29 9.13
C LEU A 58 -15.35 -10.01 10.23
N ASP A 59 -15.21 -11.32 10.09
CA ASP A 59 -14.29 -12.12 10.92
C ASP A 59 -12.90 -12.12 10.25
N LEU A 60 -12.05 -11.18 10.67
CA LEU A 60 -10.70 -11.02 10.15
C LEU A 60 -9.71 -12.10 10.65
N THR A 61 -10.15 -13.01 11.52
CA THR A 61 -9.34 -14.15 12.02
C THR A 61 -9.56 -15.42 11.20
N ARG A 62 -10.56 -15.41 10.34
CA ARG A 62 -10.95 -16.59 9.55
C ARG A 62 -9.94 -16.85 8.44
N GLU A 63 -9.42 -18.05 8.34
CA GLU A 63 -8.71 -18.51 7.16
C GLU A 63 -9.71 -19.02 6.11
N THR A 64 -9.46 -18.66 4.83
CA THR A 64 -10.24 -19.17 3.70
C THR A 64 -9.30 -19.84 2.69
N PRO A 65 -9.80 -20.82 1.90
CA PRO A 65 -8.95 -21.54 0.93
C PRO A 65 -8.25 -20.64 -0.06
N THR A 66 -8.90 -19.54 -0.45
CA THR A 66 -8.38 -18.55 -1.41
C THR A 66 -8.68 -17.14 -0.93
N THR A 67 -7.87 -16.18 -1.39
CA THR A 67 -8.14 -14.74 -1.26
C THR A 67 -8.83 -14.26 -2.54
N GLU A 68 -10.01 -13.68 -2.43
CA GLU A 68 -10.70 -13.04 -3.55
C GLU A 68 -10.14 -11.63 -3.75
N LEU A 69 -9.11 -11.51 -4.57
CA LEU A 69 -8.51 -10.21 -4.91
C LEU A 69 -9.48 -9.37 -5.75
N TYR A 70 -9.41 -8.04 -5.62
CA TYR A 70 -10.20 -7.13 -6.46
C TYR A 70 -9.79 -7.23 -7.93
N LEU A 71 -8.48 -7.28 -8.25
CA LEU A 71 -8.02 -7.77 -9.55
C LEU A 71 -7.91 -9.30 -9.46
N ARG A 72 -8.95 -9.99 -9.90
CA ARG A 72 -9.10 -11.44 -9.76
C ARG A 72 -7.96 -12.19 -10.45
N ALA A 73 -7.58 -13.32 -9.86
CA ALA A 73 -6.43 -14.12 -10.32
C ALA A 73 -6.54 -14.61 -11.77
N GLU A 74 -7.76 -14.82 -12.27
CA GLU A 74 -8.01 -15.26 -13.66
C GLU A 74 -7.94 -14.15 -14.71
N LYS A 75 -7.75 -12.88 -14.28
CA LYS A 75 -7.73 -11.75 -15.21
C LYS A 75 -6.38 -11.55 -15.88
N PRO A 76 -6.38 -11.03 -17.13
CA PRO A 76 -5.16 -10.59 -17.77
C PRO A 76 -4.50 -9.44 -16.99
N ILE A 77 -3.17 -9.44 -17.00
CA ILE A 77 -2.36 -8.44 -16.33
C ILE A 77 -1.37 -7.84 -17.32
N ASP A 78 -1.47 -6.54 -17.56
CA ASP A 78 -0.53 -5.78 -18.36
C ASP A 78 0.37 -4.95 -17.41
N PHE A 79 1.66 -5.25 -17.38
CA PHE A 79 2.62 -4.49 -16.58
C PHE A 79 2.99 -3.13 -17.20
N GLY A 80 2.63 -2.90 -18.46
CA GLY A 80 2.89 -1.64 -19.17
C GLY A 80 2.00 -0.48 -18.74
N VAL A 81 0.90 -0.75 -18.03
CA VAL A 81 -0.08 0.25 -17.63
C VAL A 81 -0.18 0.40 -16.12
N TYR A 82 -0.70 1.54 -15.66
CA TYR A 82 -1.11 1.69 -14.27
C TYR A 82 -2.14 0.60 -13.92
N MET A 83 -1.97 -0.07 -12.78
CA MET A 83 -2.66 -1.33 -12.50
C MET A 83 -4.19 -1.25 -12.60
N ASN A 84 -4.80 -0.12 -12.25
CA ASN A 84 -6.25 0.04 -12.35
C ASN A 84 -6.77 -0.03 -13.80
N LYS A 85 -5.90 0.13 -14.80
CA LYS A 85 -6.27 -0.05 -16.22
C LYS A 85 -6.46 -1.53 -16.62
N ASN A 86 -6.10 -2.46 -15.73
CA ASN A 86 -6.37 -3.89 -15.92
C ASN A 86 -7.80 -4.28 -15.47
N TYR A 87 -8.52 -3.41 -14.75
CA TYR A 87 -9.91 -3.65 -14.40
C TYR A 87 -10.81 -3.47 -15.62
N ALA A 88 -11.72 -4.42 -15.84
CA ALA A 88 -12.85 -4.23 -16.71
C ALA A 88 -14.01 -3.55 -15.95
N ASP A 89 -14.99 -3.00 -16.67
CA ASP A 89 -16.11 -2.29 -16.04
C ASP A 89 -16.86 -3.14 -15.00
N TYR A 90 -17.01 -4.43 -15.26
CA TYR A 90 -17.67 -5.33 -14.30
C TYR A 90 -16.85 -5.59 -13.04
N ASP A 91 -15.52 -5.50 -13.09
CA ASP A 91 -14.66 -5.59 -11.92
C ASP A 91 -14.84 -4.33 -11.04
N LEU A 92 -14.91 -3.15 -11.67
CA LEU A 92 -15.20 -1.90 -10.98
C LEU A 92 -16.57 -1.93 -10.30
N HIS A 93 -17.60 -2.47 -10.97
CA HIS A 93 -18.91 -2.66 -10.37
C HIS A 93 -18.89 -3.69 -9.23
N ALA A 94 -18.05 -4.71 -9.29
CA ALA A 94 -17.89 -5.68 -8.20
C ALA A 94 -17.23 -5.02 -6.97
N ILE A 95 -16.19 -4.21 -7.17
CA ILE A 95 -15.52 -3.42 -6.12
C ILE A 95 -16.53 -2.45 -5.48
N GLU A 96 -17.26 -1.68 -6.29
CA GLU A 96 -18.27 -0.74 -5.80
C GLU A 96 -19.34 -1.46 -4.95
N ARG A 97 -19.82 -2.61 -5.41
CA ARG A 97 -20.81 -3.40 -4.68
C ARG A 97 -20.26 -3.89 -3.34
N ASP A 98 -19.04 -4.47 -3.34
CA ASP A 98 -18.39 -4.95 -2.14
C ASP A 98 -18.15 -3.82 -1.11
N MET A 99 -17.84 -2.62 -1.60
CA MET A 99 -17.58 -1.44 -0.77
C MET A 99 -18.83 -0.68 -0.34
N THR A 100 -20.00 -0.94 -0.93
CA THR A 100 -21.25 -0.19 -0.65
C THR A 100 -22.40 -1.05 -0.17
N ARG A 101 -22.78 -2.09 -0.92
CA ARG A 101 -23.96 -2.91 -0.64
C ARG A 101 -23.72 -3.97 0.42
N ASP A 102 -22.54 -4.59 0.39
CA ASP A 102 -22.17 -5.66 1.31
C ASP A 102 -21.67 -5.12 2.66
N VAL A 103 -21.72 -3.81 2.84
CA VAL A 103 -21.36 -3.11 4.08
C VAL A 103 -22.11 -3.61 5.31
N LEU A 104 -23.39 -3.97 5.14
CA LEU A 104 -24.25 -4.44 6.23
C LEU A 104 -24.15 -5.95 6.47
N GLY A 105 -23.47 -6.70 5.57
CA GLY A 105 -23.31 -8.14 5.64
C GLY A 105 -21.87 -8.58 5.96
N ALA A 106 -21.73 -9.86 6.33
CA ALA A 106 -20.43 -10.50 6.53
C ALA A 106 -19.90 -11.15 5.24
N GLY A 107 -20.49 -10.85 4.10
CA GLY A 107 -20.18 -11.46 2.81
C GLY A 107 -19.33 -10.59 1.90
N GLY A 108 -19.26 -11.00 0.63
CA GLY A 108 -18.48 -10.35 -0.41
C GLY A 108 -16.99 -10.71 -0.35
N MET A 109 -16.23 -10.10 -1.24
CA MET A 109 -14.78 -10.34 -1.39
C MET A 109 -14.02 -10.01 -0.10
N ARG A 110 -14.47 -8.97 0.63
CA ARG A 110 -13.87 -8.55 1.91
C ARG A 110 -13.86 -9.63 2.98
N ALA A 111 -14.78 -10.61 2.93
CA ALA A 111 -14.81 -11.73 3.87
C ALA A 111 -13.57 -12.64 3.77
N THR A 112 -12.81 -12.53 2.68
CA THR A 112 -11.55 -13.25 2.45
C THR A 112 -10.31 -12.37 2.68
N HIS A 113 -10.48 -11.07 2.88
CA HIS A 113 -9.37 -10.15 3.15
C HIS A 113 -9.00 -10.17 4.64
N THR A 114 -8.54 -11.32 5.09
CA THR A 114 -8.29 -11.63 6.50
C THR A 114 -6.80 -11.68 6.81
N LEU A 115 -6.47 -11.59 8.09
CA LEU A 115 -5.06 -11.64 8.51
C LEU A 115 -4.39 -12.97 8.18
N PRO A 116 -5.01 -14.16 8.42
CA PRO A 116 -4.40 -15.43 8.03
C PRO A 116 -4.14 -15.55 6.53
N ASN A 117 -5.06 -15.06 5.70
CA ASN A 117 -4.87 -15.08 4.24
C ASN A 117 -3.72 -14.17 3.79
N LEU A 118 -3.63 -12.96 4.33
CA LEU A 118 -2.49 -12.09 4.06
C LEU A 118 -1.17 -12.74 4.49
N MET A 119 -1.11 -13.30 5.69
CA MET A 119 0.11 -13.95 6.21
C MET A 119 0.52 -15.15 5.35
N ARG A 120 -0.43 -15.93 4.86
CA ARG A 120 -0.18 -17.03 3.92
C ARG A 120 0.40 -16.53 2.60
N ASP A 121 -0.22 -15.50 2.00
CA ASP A 121 0.25 -14.91 0.74
C ASP A 121 1.64 -14.26 0.92
N MET A 122 1.94 -13.70 2.11
CA MET A 122 3.26 -13.18 2.47
C MET A 122 4.30 -14.30 2.56
N GLU A 123 3.98 -15.43 3.22
CA GLU A 123 4.87 -16.58 3.36
C GLU A 123 5.24 -17.16 1.99
N ASP A 124 4.26 -17.35 1.11
CA ASP A 124 4.47 -17.86 -0.26
C ASP A 124 5.46 -17.04 -1.06
N LEU A 125 5.54 -15.74 -0.81
CA LEU A 125 6.36 -14.79 -1.58
C LEU A 125 7.58 -14.24 -0.82
N GLY A 126 7.90 -14.80 0.34
CA GLY A 126 9.05 -14.36 1.13
C GLY A 126 8.91 -12.92 1.66
N VAL A 127 7.68 -12.45 1.86
CA VAL A 127 7.41 -11.15 2.49
C VAL A 127 7.54 -11.29 4.00
N ARG A 128 8.62 -10.77 4.56
CA ARG A 128 8.93 -10.91 6.00
C ARG A 128 8.14 -9.97 6.89
N ARG A 129 7.72 -8.82 6.34
CA ARG A 129 6.89 -7.84 7.07
C ARG A 129 5.85 -7.25 6.12
N GLY A 130 4.63 -7.14 6.61
CA GLY A 130 3.54 -6.42 5.95
C GLY A 130 3.11 -5.22 6.80
N VAL A 131 3.02 -4.03 6.18
CA VAL A 131 2.51 -2.83 6.83
C VAL A 131 1.02 -2.73 6.57
N LEU A 132 0.20 -2.94 7.61
CA LEU A 132 -1.25 -2.79 7.56
C LEU A 132 -1.65 -1.32 7.71
N LEU A 133 -2.44 -0.85 6.77
CA LEU A 133 -2.88 0.53 6.65
C LEU A 133 -4.41 0.63 6.82
N PRO A 134 -4.93 0.65 8.05
CA PRO A 134 -6.35 0.84 8.30
C PRO A 134 -6.80 2.20 7.79
N ILE A 135 -8.06 2.27 7.36
CA ILE A 135 -8.71 3.53 6.98
C ILE A 135 -9.96 3.66 7.83
N ASP A 136 -10.01 4.70 8.66
CA ASP A 136 -11.18 5.01 9.46
C ASP A 136 -12.05 6.04 8.75
N PHE A 137 -13.31 5.65 8.54
CA PHE A 137 -14.32 6.52 7.97
C PHE A 137 -14.82 7.50 9.03
N PRO A 138 -15.21 8.72 8.62
CA PRO A 138 -15.67 9.73 9.56
C PRO A 138 -16.80 9.20 10.45
N PHE A 139 -16.57 9.15 11.78
CA PHE A 139 -17.55 8.80 12.83
C PHE A 139 -18.18 7.40 12.72
N LEU A 140 -17.86 6.60 11.70
CA LEU A 140 -18.58 5.37 11.38
C LEU A 140 -17.77 4.10 11.64
N SER A 141 -16.44 4.11 11.53
CA SER A 141 -15.63 2.90 11.68
C SER A 141 -14.47 3.06 12.67
N GLU A 142 -13.98 1.93 13.15
CA GLU A 142 -12.86 1.80 14.11
C GLU A 142 -11.90 0.70 13.63
N ASN A 143 -11.57 0.72 12.32
CA ASN A 143 -10.65 -0.27 11.73
C ASN A 143 -9.29 -0.25 12.41
N SER A 144 -8.77 0.93 12.74
CA SER A 144 -7.48 1.08 13.43
C SER A 144 -7.42 0.31 14.73
N GLU A 145 -8.39 0.51 15.62
CA GLU A 145 -8.43 -0.17 16.91
C GLU A 145 -8.59 -1.68 16.74
N THR A 146 -9.46 -2.09 15.83
CA THR A 146 -9.72 -3.50 15.52
C THR A 146 -8.45 -4.19 15.00
N TRP A 147 -7.75 -3.58 14.04
CA TRP A 147 -6.57 -4.20 13.43
C TRP A 147 -5.36 -4.17 14.35
N LEU A 148 -5.18 -3.11 15.14
CA LEU A 148 -4.14 -3.06 16.17
C LEU A 148 -4.32 -4.15 17.22
N ALA A 149 -5.56 -4.36 17.71
CA ALA A 149 -5.84 -5.44 18.64
C ALA A 149 -5.61 -6.84 18.02
N LEU A 150 -6.02 -7.02 16.75
CA LEU A 150 -5.86 -8.27 16.01
C LEU A 150 -4.38 -8.63 15.77
N THR A 151 -3.53 -7.64 15.58
CA THR A 151 -2.12 -7.83 15.21
C THR A 151 -1.16 -7.76 16.39
N GLN A 152 -1.66 -7.55 17.60
CA GLN A 152 -0.83 -7.52 18.81
C GLN A 152 -0.02 -8.80 18.95
N GLY A 153 1.31 -8.67 19.06
CA GLY A 153 2.24 -9.82 19.15
C GLY A 153 2.44 -10.62 17.85
N LYS A 154 1.91 -10.15 16.73
CA LYS A 154 2.12 -10.79 15.42
C LYS A 154 3.34 -10.16 14.74
N GLU A 155 4.51 -10.73 14.99
CA GLU A 155 5.81 -10.28 14.47
C GLU A 155 5.86 -9.90 12.96
N PRO A 156 5.22 -10.64 12.02
CA PRO A 156 5.28 -10.28 10.61
C PRO A 156 4.53 -8.99 10.26
N ILE A 157 3.72 -8.44 11.18
CA ILE A 157 2.83 -7.33 10.88
C ILE A 157 3.26 -6.06 11.63
N VAL A 158 3.37 -4.97 10.86
CA VAL A 158 3.48 -3.61 11.37
C VAL A 158 2.14 -2.92 11.12
N CYS A 159 1.40 -2.58 12.17
CA CYS A 159 0.10 -1.95 12.01
C CYS A 159 0.20 -0.43 12.22
N PHE A 160 -0.38 0.33 11.30
CA PHE A 160 -0.58 1.77 11.42
C PHE A 160 -1.92 2.07 12.09
N GLY A 161 -2.17 3.33 12.36
CA GLY A 161 -3.48 3.84 12.72
C GLY A 161 -4.02 4.76 11.62
N SER A 162 -5.27 5.15 11.76
CA SER A 162 -5.91 6.19 10.96
C SER A 162 -6.67 7.13 11.89
N VAL A 163 -6.46 8.43 11.74
CA VAL A 163 -7.16 9.43 12.55
C VAL A 163 -7.84 10.43 11.62
N HIS A 164 -9.14 10.59 11.79
CA HIS A 164 -9.87 11.58 11.00
C HIS A 164 -9.58 13.00 11.52
N PRO A 165 -9.23 13.99 10.67
CA PRO A 165 -8.88 15.36 11.12
C PRO A 165 -9.98 16.08 11.91
N PHE A 166 -11.23 15.69 11.73
CA PHE A 166 -12.36 16.24 12.47
C PHE A 166 -12.81 15.39 13.66
N LYS A 167 -12.05 14.36 14.01
CA LYS A 167 -12.37 13.56 15.21
C LYS A 167 -12.27 14.45 16.46
N PRO A 168 -13.29 14.45 17.34
CA PRO A 168 -13.19 15.07 18.65
C PRO A 168 -12.01 14.46 19.43
N ASN A 169 -11.27 15.29 20.17
CA ASN A 169 -10.10 14.85 20.94
C ASN A 169 -9.07 14.07 20.08
N MET A 170 -8.80 14.57 18.87
CA MET A 170 -7.92 13.95 17.88
C MET A 170 -6.58 13.53 18.47
N GLU A 171 -5.98 14.34 19.35
CA GLU A 171 -4.71 14.06 20.01
C GLU A 171 -4.80 12.86 20.95
N ALA A 172 -5.77 12.85 21.85
CA ALA A 172 -5.99 11.73 22.77
C ALA A 172 -6.29 10.42 22.02
N HIS A 173 -6.99 10.52 20.88
CA HIS A 173 -7.21 9.34 20.05
C HIS A 173 -5.92 8.84 19.38
N LEU A 174 -5.07 9.75 18.89
CA LEU A 174 -3.75 9.38 18.37
C LEU A 174 -2.90 8.69 19.44
N ASP A 175 -2.88 9.26 20.67
CA ASP A 175 -2.16 8.67 21.80
C ASP A 175 -2.69 7.28 22.15
N LYS A 176 -4.00 7.07 22.11
CA LYS A 176 -4.62 5.75 22.28
C LYS A 176 -4.11 4.75 21.24
N LEU A 177 -4.08 5.12 19.96
CA LEU A 177 -3.58 4.23 18.90
C LEU A 177 -2.10 3.91 19.08
N VAL A 178 -1.28 4.89 19.47
CA VAL A 178 0.14 4.69 19.81
C VAL A 178 0.29 3.72 20.98
N ALA A 179 -0.49 3.89 22.04
CA ALA A 179 -0.47 2.98 23.19
C ALA A 179 -0.91 1.56 22.81
N MET A 180 -1.76 1.39 21.80
CA MET A 180 -2.14 0.10 21.23
C MET A 180 -1.09 -0.49 20.26
N GLY A 181 0.00 0.24 19.98
CA GLY A 181 1.11 -0.24 19.15
C GLY A 181 1.13 0.29 17.72
N ALA A 182 0.38 1.35 17.40
CA ALA A 182 0.45 1.96 16.06
C ALA A 182 1.87 2.48 15.77
N ARG A 183 2.42 2.11 14.61
CA ARG A 183 3.78 2.45 14.17
C ARG A 183 3.82 3.55 13.10
N GLY A 184 2.69 4.11 12.75
CA GLY A 184 2.53 5.19 11.78
C GLY A 184 1.06 5.55 11.60
N LEU A 185 0.79 6.47 10.67
CA LEU A 185 -0.57 6.86 10.30
C LEU A 185 -0.82 6.63 8.81
N LYS A 186 -1.97 6.04 8.48
CA LYS A 186 -2.55 6.09 7.13
C LYS A 186 -3.44 7.31 7.01
N TYR A 187 -3.26 8.07 5.94
CA TYR A 187 -4.13 9.20 5.59
C TYR A 187 -4.65 9.02 4.16
N HIS A 188 -5.97 9.04 4.01
CA HIS A 188 -6.62 8.81 2.72
C HIS A 188 -7.61 9.94 2.39
N PRO A 189 -7.18 10.98 1.65
CA PRO A 189 -8.00 12.18 1.42
C PRO A 189 -9.36 11.90 0.79
N ALA A 190 -9.41 10.98 -0.17
CA ALA A 190 -10.66 10.66 -0.88
C ALA A 190 -11.69 9.98 0.03
N VAL A 191 -11.24 9.09 0.94
CA VAL A 191 -12.11 8.35 1.86
C VAL A 191 -12.47 9.18 3.08
N GLN A 192 -11.50 9.90 3.64
CA GLN A 192 -11.70 10.78 4.79
C GLN A 192 -12.35 12.11 4.41
N MET A 193 -12.52 12.40 3.12
CA MET A 193 -13.15 13.61 2.59
C MET A 193 -12.50 14.91 3.07
N VAL A 194 -11.20 14.87 3.38
CA VAL A 194 -10.40 16.02 3.84
C VAL A 194 -9.11 16.08 3.04
N GLY A 195 -8.83 17.22 2.41
CA GLY A 195 -7.59 17.43 1.66
C GLY A 195 -6.35 17.42 2.57
N PRO A 196 -5.19 16.96 2.07
CA PRO A 196 -3.95 16.95 2.86
C PRO A 196 -3.43 18.36 3.18
N ASP A 197 -3.93 19.38 2.50
CA ASP A 197 -3.63 20.81 2.71
C ASP A 197 -4.57 21.51 3.70
N HIS A 198 -5.52 20.79 4.30
CA HIS A 198 -6.46 21.36 5.28
C HIS A 198 -5.76 21.60 6.63
N ASP A 199 -6.05 22.71 7.32
CA ASP A 199 -5.38 23.09 8.57
C ASP A 199 -5.47 22.03 9.69
N ARG A 200 -6.61 21.32 9.77
CA ARG A 200 -6.76 20.21 10.72
C ARG A 200 -5.90 19.00 10.35
N ALA A 201 -5.68 18.75 9.06
CA ALA A 201 -4.75 17.72 8.61
C ALA A 201 -3.30 18.15 8.94
N MET A 202 -2.94 19.42 8.73
CA MET A 202 -1.64 19.97 9.16
C MET A 202 -1.40 19.76 10.65
N LYS A 203 -2.43 20.00 11.50
CA LYS A 203 -2.32 19.73 12.94
C LYS A 203 -2.05 18.25 13.22
N LEU A 204 -2.77 17.34 12.55
CA LEU A 204 -2.56 15.89 12.70
C LEU A 204 -1.13 15.48 12.29
N PHE A 205 -0.62 16.03 11.19
CA PHE A 205 0.72 15.68 10.70
C PHE A 205 1.82 16.17 11.66
N ARG A 206 1.70 17.39 12.22
CA ARG A 206 2.60 17.87 13.27
C ARG A 206 2.59 16.97 14.50
N MET A 207 1.40 16.51 14.92
CA MET A 207 1.27 15.59 16.06
C MET A 207 1.90 14.23 15.77
N ALA A 208 1.81 13.74 14.53
CA ALA A 208 2.49 12.52 14.09
C ALA A 208 4.01 12.69 14.14
N GLY A 209 4.55 13.78 13.60
CA GLY A 209 5.98 14.10 13.63
C GLY A 209 6.54 14.19 15.05
N ALA A 210 5.82 14.88 15.97
CA ALA A 210 6.20 14.96 17.37
C ALA A 210 6.30 13.59 18.06
N ARG A 211 5.60 12.57 17.56
CA ARG A 211 5.63 11.18 18.02
C ARG A 211 6.52 10.28 17.17
N LYS A 212 7.24 10.85 16.20
CA LYS A 212 8.08 10.13 15.23
C LYS A 212 7.31 9.05 14.45
N LEU A 213 6.04 9.29 14.21
CA LEU A 213 5.19 8.42 13.42
C LEU A 213 5.25 8.84 11.94
N PRO A 214 5.67 7.98 11.02
CA PRO A 214 5.55 8.25 9.59
C PRO A 214 4.06 8.32 9.19
N VAL A 215 3.76 9.17 8.21
CA VAL A 215 2.43 9.28 7.61
C VAL A 215 2.47 8.72 6.21
N LEU A 216 1.75 7.64 5.95
CA LEU A 216 1.59 7.09 4.61
C LEU A 216 0.28 7.61 4.00
N PHE A 217 0.43 8.39 2.96
CA PHE A 217 -0.68 8.94 2.19
C PHE A 217 -1.23 7.93 1.17
N HIS A 218 -2.52 7.98 0.88
CA HIS A 218 -2.98 7.70 -0.47
C HIS A 218 -2.71 8.97 -1.29
N CYS A 219 -1.84 8.91 -2.28
CA CYS A 219 -1.37 10.08 -3.00
C CYS A 219 -1.61 9.95 -4.51
N GLY A 220 -2.25 10.97 -5.06
CA GLY A 220 -2.58 11.03 -6.47
C GLY A 220 -3.92 10.37 -6.85
N PRO A 221 -4.48 10.73 -8.01
CA PRO A 221 -5.69 10.13 -8.54
C PRO A 221 -5.39 8.73 -9.11
N VAL A 222 -6.27 7.77 -8.81
CA VAL A 222 -6.13 6.35 -9.19
C VAL A 222 -7.15 5.88 -10.24
N ASP A 223 -8.04 6.77 -10.68
CA ASP A 223 -9.03 6.58 -11.77
C ASP A 223 -10.26 5.72 -11.43
N ILE A 224 -10.37 5.26 -10.18
CA ILE A 224 -11.53 4.51 -9.67
C ILE A 224 -12.28 5.26 -8.56
N GLU A 225 -11.77 6.38 -8.14
CA GLU A 225 -12.36 7.24 -7.11
C GLU A 225 -13.46 8.16 -7.66
N THR A 226 -14.31 8.66 -6.76
CA THR A 226 -15.30 9.69 -7.09
C THR A 226 -14.63 10.99 -7.58
N LYS A 227 -15.38 11.86 -8.28
CA LYS A 227 -14.88 13.19 -8.70
C LYS A 227 -14.34 14.02 -7.54
N MET A 228 -14.99 13.96 -6.37
CA MET A 228 -14.53 14.66 -5.17
C MET A 228 -13.25 14.02 -4.63
N GLY A 229 -13.20 12.68 -4.55
CA GLY A 229 -12.00 11.95 -4.15
C GLY A 229 -10.81 12.31 -5.02
N ARG A 230 -10.97 12.31 -6.34
CA ARG A 230 -9.96 12.74 -7.32
C ARG A 230 -9.46 14.16 -7.06
N ARG A 231 -10.37 15.11 -6.76
CA ARG A 231 -10.00 16.49 -6.44
C ARG A 231 -9.18 16.58 -5.16
N LEU A 232 -9.52 15.80 -4.14
CA LEU A 232 -8.84 15.80 -2.85
C LEU A 232 -7.47 15.11 -2.90
N SER A 233 -7.28 14.15 -3.83
CA SER A 233 -6.04 13.37 -3.97
C SER A 233 -5.03 13.96 -4.94
N GLN A 234 -5.28 15.14 -5.55
CA GLN A 234 -4.33 15.78 -6.47
C GLN A 234 -2.96 16.00 -5.82
N VAL A 235 -1.89 15.60 -6.50
CA VAL A 235 -0.51 15.61 -5.95
C VAL A 235 -0.10 16.99 -5.43
N LYS A 236 -0.39 18.06 -6.14
CA LYS A 236 -0.10 19.44 -5.70
C LYS A 236 -0.61 19.81 -4.30
N ARG A 237 -1.67 19.15 -3.82
CA ARG A 237 -2.25 19.42 -2.50
C ARG A 237 -1.39 18.89 -1.34
N TYR A 238 -0.47 17.97 -1.61
CA TYR A 238 0.42 17.40 -0.58
C TYR A 238 1.61 18.30 -0.29
N GLU A 239 1.98 19.19 -1.21
CA GLU A 239 3.17 20.04 -1.07
C GLU A 239 3.16 20.84 0.24
N ARG A 240 2.00 21.41 0.61
CA ARG A 240 1.85 22.12 1.88
C ARG A 240 2.18 21.23 3.10
N ALA A 241 1.71 19.99 3.09
CA ALA A 241 1.98 19.04 4.18
C ALA A 241 3.49 18.79 4.33
N LEU A 242 4.18 18.57 3.20
CA LEU A 242 5.60 18.29 3.18
C LEU A 242 6.44 19.49 3.64
N ALA A 243 6.08 20.70 3.19
CA ALA A 243 6.80 21.93 3.47
C ALA A 243 6.62 22.40 4.92
N GLU A 244 5.40 22.35 5.46
CA GLU A 244 5.08 22.87 6.79
C GLU A 244 5.35 21.86 7.93
N ASN A 245 5.68 20.61 7.62
CA ASN A 245 5.95 19.56 8.62
C ASN A 245 7.28 18.85 8.32
N PRO A 246 8.43 19.55 8.34
CA PRO A 246 9.72 18.97 7.98
C PRO A 246 10.17 17.85 8.94
N ASP A 247 9.70 17.84 10.17
CA ASP A 247 10.01 16.83 11.18
C ASP A 247 9.12 15.57 11.05
N THR A 248 8.14 15.59 10.15
CA THR A 248 7.26 14.45 9.90
C THR A 248 7.73 13.70 8.65
N THR A 249 7.96 12.40 8.79
CA THR A 249 8.24 11.54 7.63
C THR A 249 6.96 11.24 6.87
N PHE A 250 6.98 11.45 5.56
CA PHE A 250 5.85 11.15 4.67
C PHE A 250 6.20 10.09 3.64
N VAL A 251 5.29 9.14 3.43
CA VAL A 251 5.36 8.17 2.35
C VAL A 251 4.23 8.48 1.36
N LEU A 252 4.57 8.82 0.13
CA LEU A 252 3.60 9.04 -0.93
C LEU A 252 3.17 7.69 -1.50
N GLY A 253 2.03 7.20 -1.05
CA GLY A 253 1.42 5.98 -1.56
C GLY A 253 1.18 6.06 -3.05
N HIS A 254 1.36 4.95 -3.75
CA HIS A 254 1.28 4.86 -5.21
C HIS A 254 2.25 5.82 -5.94
N SER A 255 3.26 6.36 -5.25
CA SER A 255 4.20 7.36 -5.81
C SER A 255 3.52 8.51 -6.56
N GLY A 256 2.33 8.94 -6.10
CA GLY A 256 1.55 9.97 -6.79
C GLY A 256 0.59 9.42 -7.86
N ALA A 257 0.45 8.10 -7.96
CA ALA A 257 -0.47 7.42 -8.88
C ALA A 257 -0.35 7.92 -10.33
N LEU A 258 -1.44 8.37 -10.96
CA LEU A 258 -1.43 8.90 -12.33
C LEU A 258 -0.73 10.27 -12.48
N GLN A 259 -0.31 10.88 -11.37
CA GLN A 259 0.45 12.15 -11.34
C GLN A 259 1.89 11.93 -10.80
N MET A 260 2.49 10.77 -11.10
CA MET A 260 3.81 10.38 -10.59
C MET A 260 4.91 11.40 -10.90
N GLU A 261 4.95 11.95 -12.11
CA GLU A 261 5.98 12.93 -12.50
C GLU A 261 5.89 14.22 -11.66
N GLU A 262 4.68 14.63 -11.25
CA GLU A 262 4.51 15.74 -10.32
C GLU A 262 5.02 15.36 -8.92
N ALA A 263 4.73 14.15 -8.45
CA ALA A 263 5.18 13.67 -7.14
C ALA A 263 6.71 13.52 -7.05
N ILE A 264 7.38 13.10 -8.12
CA ILE A 264 8.84 12.98 -8.19
C ILE A 264 9.52 14.34 -7.93
N THR A 265 8.91 15.46 -8.31
CA THR A 265 9.49 16.79 -8.08
C THR A 265 9.70 17.09 -6.60
N PHE A 266 8.96 16.46 -5.72
CA PHE A 266 9.10 16.64 -4.27
C PHE A 266 10.35 15.97 -3.69
N ALA A 267 10.89 14.93 -4.34
CA ALA A 267 12.03 14.19 -3.84
C ALA A 267 13.29 15.05 -3.60
N ASN A 268 13.51 16.03 -4.47
CA ASN A 268 14.64 16.96 -4.38
C ASN A 268 14.36 18.18 -3.50
N LYS A 269 13.08 18.48 -3.27
CA LYS A 269 12.65 19.62 -2.45
C LYS A 269 12.56 19.29 -0.96
N TYR A 270 12.09 18.08 -0.64
CA TYR A 270 11.71 17.70 0.72
C TYR A 270 12.45 16.45 1.16
N PRO A 271 13.38 16.55 2.11
CA PRO A 271 14.17 15.39 2.58
C PRO A 271 13.34 14.37 3.36
N ASN A 272 12.17 14.73 3.85
CA ASN A 272 11.26 13.91 4.64
C ASN A 272 10.27 13.09 3.81
N VAL A 273 10.44 13.01 2.47
CA VAL A 273 9.52 12.33 1.55
C VAL A 273 10.09 10.99 1.06
N TYR A 274 9.27 9.96 1.12
CA TYR A 274 9.49 8.61 0.61
C TYR A 274 8.38 8.20 -0.34
N TYR A 275 8.57 7.12 -1.08
CA TYR A 275 7.69 6.64 -2.14
C TYR A 275 7.48 5.15 -2.04
N GLU A 276 6.33 4.65 -2.51
CA GLU A 276 6.11 3.23 -2.70
C GLU A 276 5.37 2.97 -4.02
N ILE A 277 5.55 1.78 -4.58
CA ILE A 277 5.23 1.47 -5.97
C ILE A 277 3.86 0.83 -6.20
N ALA A 278 3.00 0.72 -5.18
CA ALA A 278 1.69 0.10 -5.36
C ALA A 278 0.97 0.66 -6.59
N SER A 279 0.40 -0.21 -7.38
CA SER A 279 -0.34 0.09 -8.61
C SER A 279 0.48 0.67 -9.77
N GLN A 280 1.75 1.03 -9.59
CA GLN A 280 2.57 1.60 -10.67
C GLN A 280 2.87 0.57 -11.79
N SER A 281 2.99 1.07 -13.03
CA SER A 281 3.43 0.25 -14.17
C SER A 281 4.91 -0.12 -14.07
N LEU A 282 5.36 -1.14 -14.80
CA LEU A 282 6.78 -1.50 -14.84
C LEU A 282 7.66 -0.33 -15.36
N PRO A 283 7.32 0.39 -16.44
CA PRO A 283 8.07 1.57 -16.85
C PRO A 283 8.14 2.65 -15.78
N ALA A 284 7.04 2.85 -15.01
CA ALA A 284 7.02 3.80 -13.91
C ALA A 284 7.94 3.36 -12.76
N VAL A 285 7.97 2.08 -12.41
CA VAL A 285 8.90 1.53 -11.40
C VAL A 285 10.35 1.72 -11.83
N GLN A 286 10.70 1.46 -13.09
CA GLN A 286 12.03 1.72 -13.66
C GLN A 286 12.39 3.20 -13.54
N ARG A 287 11.48 4.08 -13.92
CA ARG A 287 11.65 5.53 -13.83
C ARG A 287 11.89 5.99 -12.39
N LEU A 288 11.11 5.48 -11.42
CA LEU A 288 11.28 5.81 -10.00
C LEU A 288 12.65 5.35 -9.46
N ILE A 289 13.10 4.14 -9.82
CA ILE A 289 14.43 3.63 -9.43
C ILE A 289 15.54 4.53 -9.99
N GLU A 290 15.38 5.01 -11.23
CA GLU A 290 16.38 5.84 -11.90
C GLU A 290 16.51 7.24 -11.29
N VAL A 291 15.37 7.87 -10.92
CA VAL A 291 15.34 9.30 -10.61
C VAL A 291 15.26 9.65 -9.12
N LEU A 292 14.75 8.74 -8.29
CA LEU A 292 14.63 9.01 -6.86
C LEU A 292 15.98 8.91 -6.16
N PRO A 293 16.24 9.77 -5.16
CA PRO A 293 17.41 9.61 -4.31
C PRO A 293 17.47 8.22 -3.68
N PRO A 294 18.66 7.62 -3.51
CA PRO A 294 18.82 6.34 -2.84
C PRO A 294 18.13 6.31 -1.47
N GLY A 295 17.52 5.17 -1.14
CA GLY A 295 16.84 4.98 0.15
C GLY A 295 15.39 5.47 0.20
N ARG A 296 14.84 6.02 -0.89
CA ARG A 296 13.52 6.67 -0.87
C ARG A 296 12.38 5.82 -1.42
N LEU A 297 12.65 4.76 -2.17
CA LEU A 297 11.65 3.93 -2.82
C LEU A 297 11.48 2.60 -2.10
N MET A 298 10.23 2.18 -1.89
CA MET A 298 9.87 0.93 -1.23
C MET A 298 8.86 0.15 -2.07
N VAL A 299 8.77 -1.16 -1.85
CA VAL A 299 7.72 -1.98 -2.44
C VAL A 299 6.45 -1.91 -1.61
N GLY A 300 5.31 -1.75 -2.28
CA GLY A 300 3.96 -1.84 -1.73
C GLY A 300 3.07 -2.55 -2.73
N SER A 301 2.12 -3.37 -2.27
CA SER A 301 1.22 -4.13 -3.14
C SER A 301 -0.16 -3.53 -3.31
N ASP A 302 -0.65 -2.85 -2.29
CA ASP A 302 -2.07 -2.50 -2.14
C ASP A 302 -2.96 -3.75 -2.02
N TRP A 303 -2.40 -4.86 -1.46
CA TRP A 303 -3.21 -6.05 -1.16
C TRP A 303 -4.43 -5.66 -0.31
N PRO A 304 -5.63 -6.08 -0.62
CA PRO A 304 -6.07 -7.12 -1.55
C PRO A 304 -6.52 -6.60 -2.93
N PHE A 305 -6.20 -5.34 -3.30
CA PHE A 305 -6.50 -4.86 -4.66
C PHE A 305 -5.71 -5.68 -5.68
N TYR A 306 -4.45 -5.96 -5.38
CA TYR A 306 -3.57 -6.76 -6.23
C TYR A 306 -2.82 -7.80 -5.41
N HIS A 307 -2.43 -8.90 -6.06
CA HIS A 307 -1.59 -9.92 -5.45
C HIS A 307 -0.18 -9.39 -5.19
N LEU A 308 0.42 -9.77 -4.03
CA LEU A 308 1.77 -9.36 -3.61
C LEU A 308 2.86 -9.68 -4.66
N ALA A 309 2.69 -10.74 -5.47
CA ALA A 309 3.65 -11.09 -6.50
C ALA A 309 3.80 -10.01 -7.58
N ILE A 310 2.77 -9.19 -7.83
CA ILE A 310 2.78 -8.19 -8.90
C ILE A 310 3.84 -7.12 -8.70
N PRO A 311 3.89 -6.37 -7.58
CA PRO A 311 4.95 -5.39 -7.37
C PRO A 311 6.32 -6.03 -7.19
N ILE A 312 6.41 -7.21 -6.57
CA ILE A 312 7.67 -7.97 -6.45
C ILE A 312 8.22 -8.28 -7.84
N ALA A 313 7.39 -8.82 -8.75
CA ALA A 313 7.78 -9.10 -10.13
C ALA A 313 8.30 -7.86 -10.86
N LYS A 314 7.64 -6.71 -10.69
CA LYS A 314 8.05 -5.45 -11.31
C LYS A 314 9.41 -4.99 -10.79
N VAL A 315 9.67 -5.10 -9.48
CA VAL A 315 10.99 -4.76 -8.92
C VAL A 315 12.06 -5.72 -9.45
N LEU A 316 11.79 -7.03 -9.47
CA LEU A 316 12.74 -8.03 -9.98
C LEU A 316 13.11 -7.78 -11.44
N LEU A 317 12.11 -7.47 -12.29
CA LEU A 317 12.33 -7.11 -13.70
C LEU A 317 13.10 -5.78 -13.85
N ALA A 318 12.69 -4.75 -13.09
CA ALA A 318 13.32 -3.43 -13.17
C ALA A 318 14.77 -3.42 -12.65
N THR A 319 15.14 -4.41 -11.83
CA THR A 319 16.47 -4.49 -11.19
C THR A 319 17.23 -5.78 -11.55
N GLU A 320 16.91 -6.39 -12.69
CA GLU A 320 17.51 -7.68 -13.08
C GLU A 320 19.04 -7.68 -13.03
N ARG A 321 19.66 -6.55 -13.38
CA ARG A 321 21.12 -6.36 -13.39
C ARG A 321 21.65 -5.52 -12.23
N ASP A 322 20.78 -5.16 -11.27
CA ASP A 322 21.18 -4.33 -10.11
C ASP A 322 20.62 -4.93 -8.81
N GLU A 323 21.39 -5.89 -8.27
CA GLU A 323 21.03 -6.53 -6.99
C GLU A 323 20.96 -5.53 -5.84
N LYS A 324 21.80 -4.48 -5.85
CA LYS A 324 21.80 -3.46 -4.80
C LYS A 324 20.49 -2.68 -4.80
N ALA A 325 20.03 -2.22 -5.96
CA ALA A 325 18.74 -1.54 -6.08
C ALA A 325 17.59 -2.49 -5.73
N ARG A 326 17.67 -3.76 -6.16
CA ARG A 326 16.68 -4.79 -5.80
C ARG A 326 16.51 -4.90 -4.29
N ARG A 327 17.60 -5.14 -3.58
CA ARG A 327 17.61 -5.27 -2.12
C ARG A 327 17.10 -4.01 -1.43
N ALA A 328 17.55 -2.85 -1.90
CA ALA A 328 17.15 -1.57 -1.36
C ALA A 328 15.62 -1.38 -1.45
N VAL A 329 15.02 -1.59 -2.62
CA VAL A 329 13.58 -1.37 -2.85
C VAL A 329 12.73 -2.45 -2.18
N LEU A 330 13.16 -3.72 -2.24
CA LEU A 330 12.38 -4.82 -1.65
C LEU A 330 12.42 -4.82 -0.12
N TYR A 331 13.54 -4.41 0.50
CA TYR A 331 13.72 -4.59 1.94
C TYR A 331 14.38 -3.42 2.66
N ASP A 332 15.63 -3.05 2.27
CA ASP A 332 16.52 -2.27 3.12
C ASP A 332 15.97 -0.87 3.41
N ASN A 333 15.32 -0.23 2.41
CA ASN A 333 14.73 1.12 2.56
C ASN A 333 13.57 1.13 3.57
N ALA A 334 12.68 0.13 3.50
CA ALA A 334 11.58 -0.01 4.43
C ALA A 334 12.09 -0.38 5.84
N ALA A 335 13.09 -1.27 5.92
CA ALA A 335 13.69 -1.65 7.19
C ALA A 335 14.33 -0.45 7.89
N ALA A 336 15.06 0.38 7.16
CA ALA A 336 15.65 1.60 7.70
C ALA A 336 14.58 2.60 8.16
N LEU A 337 13.52 2.80 7.35
CA LEU A 337 12.47 3.76 7.67
C LEU A 337 11.65 3.36 8.90
N PHE A 338 11.29 2.09 9.02
CA PHE A 338 10.40 1.58 10.08
C PHE A 338 11.16 0.97 11.27
N GLY A 339 12.50 1.04 11.29
CA GLY A 339 13.31 0.47 12.36
C GLY A 339 13.16 -1.05 12.47
N LEU A 340 13.05 -1.74 11.33
CA LEU A 340 12.96 -3.20 11.27
C LEU A 340 14.36 -3.83 11.35
N PRO A 341 14.46 -5.12 11.77
CA PRO A 341 15.74 -5.82 11.75
C PRO A 341 16.36 -5.79 10.34
N PRO A 342 17.69 -5.74 10.25
CA PRO A 342 18.36 -5.83 8.96
C PRO A 342 18.04 -7.17 8.27
N ARG A 343 18.22 -7.20 6.96
CA ARG A 343 18.09 -8.42 6.18
C ARG A 343 19.17 -9.43 6.65
N VAL A 344 18.73 -10.56 7.16
CA VAL A 344 19.61 -11.69 7.51
C VAL A 344 19.66 -12.68 6.37
#